data_3faba2a92cf9b507d6ea824f10503ff4
#
_entry.id   3faba2a92cf9b507d6ea824f10503ff4
#
_cell.length_a   1.000
_cell.length_b   1.000
_cell.length_c   1.000
_cell.angle_alpha   90.00
_cell.angle_beta   90.00
_cell.angle_gamma   90.00
#
_symmetry.space_group_name_H-M   'P 1'
#
loop_
_entity.id
_entity.type
_entity.pdbx_description
1 polymer ?
#
loop_
_entity_poly.entity_id
_entity_poly.type
_entity_poly.pdbx_seq_one_letter_code
_entity_poly.pdbx_strand_id
1 'polypeptide(L)'
;MKKILLYCLPALMLFASCAEDDAADPSIDDREKFLGEWYCTETIGSNSMTFKIYITSYGESDSMRLSNFSNYGNTAVALGLSSGNSIVIPNQQIGVTNIAVQGSGTYSSTGGNEKLNLAYSTDGQSATAVCSR
;
A
#
# COMPACT_ATOMS: atom_id res chain seq x y z
N MET A 1 -70.20 14.85 -36.69
CA MET A 1 -70.46 13.87 -35.63
C MET A 1 -69.27 12.90 -35.61
N LYS A 2 -68.74 12.64 -34.46
CA LYS A 2 -67.78 11.72 -33.96
C LYS A 2 -66.42 12.37 -33.61
N LYS A 3 -66.35 12.61 -32.32
CA LYS A 3 -65.21 13.06 -31.57
C LYS A 3 -64.19 11.90 -31.49
N ILE A 4 -62.98 12.11 -31.97
CA ILE A 4 -61.85 11.18 -31.75
C ILE A 4 -61.05 11.74 -30.59
N LEU A 5 -61.08 11.04 -29.49
CA LEU A 5 -60.36 11.33 -28.26
C LEU A 5 -58.94 10.83 -28.45
N LEU A 6 -57.99 11.75 -28.53
CA LEU A 6 -56.57 11.42 -28.63
C LEU A 6 -56.02 11.24 -27.21
N TYR A 7 -55.74 10.01 -26.82
CA TYR A 7 -55.07 9.69 -25.58
C TYR A 7 -53.58 9.98 -25.71
N CYS A 8 -53.14 11.02 -25.05
CA CYS A 8 -51.73 11.26 -24.81
C CYS A 8 -51.22 10.26 -23.77
N LEU A 9 -50.33 9.39 -24.21
CA LEU A 9 -49.58 8.46 -23.37
C LEU A 9 -48.43 9.23 -22.74
N PRO A 10 -48.27 9.31 -21.41
CA PRO A 10 -47.10 9.92 -20.79
C PRO A 10 -45.92 8.97 -20.94
N ALA A 11 -44.87 9.42 -21.60
CA ALA A 11 -43.59 8.76 -21.66
C ALA A 11 -43.00 8.67 -20.26
N LEU A 12 -42.86 7.45 -19.78
CA LEU A 12 -42.17 7.11 -18.53
C LEU A 12 -40.68 7.36 -18.72
N MET A 13 -40.17 8.46 -18.20
CA MET A 13 -38.73 8.72 -18.12
C MET A 13 -38.13 7.76 -17.12
N LEU A 14 -37.44 6.74 -17.63
CA LEU A 14 -36.54 5.91 -16.84
C LEU A 14 -35.34 6.78 -16.50
N PHE A 15 -35.28 7.26 -15.27
CA PHE A 15 -34.05 7.78 -14.70
C PHE A 15 -33.07 6.62 -14.55
N ALA A 16 -32.15 6.53 -15.48
CA ALA A 16 -30.94 5.76 -15.28
C ALA A 16 -30.20 6.43 -14.12
N SER A 17 -30.30 5.84 -12.95
CA SER A 17 -29.39 6.13 -11.83
C SER A 17 -28.00 5.75 -12.32
N CYS A 18 -27.20 6.73 -12.70
CA CYS A 18 -25.76 6.57 -12.72
C CYS A 18 -25.36 6.25 -11.28
N ALA A 19 -24.96 5.02 -11.02
CA ALA A 19 -24.12 4.74 -9.87
C ALA A 19 -22.89 5.63 -10.05
N GLU A 20 -22.68 6.58 -9.13
CA GLU A 20 -21.41 7.25 -9.01
C GLU A 20 -20.41 6.14 -8.69
N ASP A 21 -19.59 5.78 -9.66
CA ASP A 21 -18.32 5.14 -9.36
C ASP A 21 -17.63 6.09 -8.39
N ASP A 22 -17.39 5.64 -7.17
CA ASP A 22 -16.44 6.27 -6.26
C ASP A 22 -15.08 6.23 -6.95
N ALA A 23 -14.84 7.18 -7.84
CA ALA A 23 -13.54 7.47 -8.37
C ALA A 23 -12.71 7.87 -7.16
N ALA A 24 -11.73 7.03 -6.80
CA ALA A 24 -10.77 7.32 -5.76
C ALA A 24 -10.28 8.75 -5.99
N ASP A 25 -10.40 9.60 -4.96
CA ASP A 25 -9.98 11.00 -5.03
C ASP A 25 -8.52 11.03 -5.49
N PRO A 26 -8.21 11.56 -6.69
CA PRO A 26 -6.85 11.57 -7.21
C PRO A 26 -5.90 12.46 -6.39
N SER A 27 -6.40 13.14 -5.37
CA SER A 27 -5.63 14.01 -4.48
C SER A 27 -5.00 13.26 -3.29
N ILE A 28 -5.39 12.02 -3.00
CA ILE A 28 -4.84 11.26 -1.87
C ILE A 28 -3.78 10.30 -2.40
N ASP A 29 -2.52 10.66 -2.15
CA ASP A 29 -1.39 9.75 -2.36
C ASP A 29 -1.37 8.71 -1.23
N ASP A 30 -1.77 7.49 -1.54
CA ASP A 30 -1.81 6.37 -0.57
C ASP A 30 -0.45 6.09 0.06
N ARG A 31 0.65 6.59 -0.53
CA ARG A 31 2.00 6.42 0.00
C ARG A 31 2.28 7.30 1.23
N GLU A 32 1.63 8.46 1.37
CA GLU A 32 1.98 9.45 2.40
C GLU A 32 2.05 8.84 3.81
N LYS A 33 1.12 7.96 4.14
CA LYS A 33 1.08 7.28 5.44
C LYS A 33 2.27 6.35 5.68
N PHE A 34 2.98 5.92 4.64
CA PHE A 34 4.15 5.06 4.75
C PHE A 34 5.47 5.84 4.76
N LEU A 35 5.49 7.06 4.21
CA LEU A 35 6.72 7.82 4.02
C LEU A 35 7.35 8.24 5.36
N GLY A 36 8.68 8.30 5.39
CA GLY A 36 9.47 8.75 6.52
C GLY A 36 10.28 7.66 7.19
N GLU A 37 10.75 7.97 8.39
CA GLU A 37 11.57 7.08 9.21
C GLU A 37 10.68 6.17 10.06
N TRP A 38 11.02 4.88 10.09
CA TRP A 38 10.37 3.87 10.91
C TRP A 38 11.39 3.10 11.74
N TYR A 39 11.10 2.92 13.02
CA TYR A 39 11.87 2.07 13.94
C TYR A 39 11.28 0.66 13.90
N CYS A 40 12.01 -0.30 13.36
CA CYS A 40 11.56 -1.66 13.14
C CYS A 40 12.24 -2.63 14.09
N THR A 41 11.47 -3.55 14.65
CA THR A 41 11.96 -4.75 15.31
C THR A 41 11.65 -5.93 14.41
N GLU A 42 12.68 -6.52 13.82
CA GLU A 42 12.61 -7.69 12.96
C GLU A 42 12.86 -8.95 13.76
N THR A 43 12.15 -10.01 13.40
CA THR A 43 12.34 -11.36 13.95
C THR A 43 12.53 -12.36 12.82
N ILE A 44 13.63 -13.09 12.86
CA ILE A 44 13.96 -14.21 11.97
C ILE A 44 14.25 -15.42 12.86
N GLY A 45 13.38 -16.43 12.80
CA GLY A 45 13.46 -17.58 13.71
C GLY A 45 13.34 -17.16 15.17
N SER A 46 14.37 -17.40 15.97
CA SER A 46 14.46 -16.99 17.38
C SER A 46 15.24 -15.70 17.59
N ASN A 47 15.80 -15.12 16.54
CA ASN A 47 16.63 -13.91 16.62
C ASN A 47 15.78 -12.68 16.36
N SER A 48 16.01 -11.63 17.15
CA SER A 48 15.35 -10.35 16.99
C SER A 48 16.38 -9.22 16.96
N MET A 49 16.17 -8.25 16.07
CA MET A 49 17.01 -7.06 15.98
C MET A 49 16.17 -5.82 15.72
N THR A 50 16.68 -4.68 16.16
CA THR A 50 16.03 -3.37 15.96
C THR A 50 16.89 -2.49 15.07
N PHE A 51 16.27 -1.87 14.07
CA PHE A 51 16.94 -0.98 13.14
C PHE A 51 15.93 0.05 12.59
N LYS A 52 16.42 0.98 11.79
CA LYS A 52 15.59 1.99 11.12
C LYS A 52 15.50 1.68 9.64
N ILE A 53 14.30 1.85 9.08
CA ILE A 53 14.12 1.96 7.64
C ILE A 53 13.65 3.37 7.27
N TYR A 54 13.96 3.77 6.04
CA TYR A 54 13.50 5.03 5.48
C TYR A 54 12.66 4.75 4.25
N ILE A 55 11.39 5.17 4.28
CA ILE A 55 10.48 5.00 3.16
C ILE A 55 10.34 6.34 2.44
N THR A 56 10.63 6.35 1.15
CA THR A 56 10.52 7.52 0.27
C THR A 56 9.67 7.19 -0.94
N SER A 57 9.00 8.19 -1.50
CA SER A 57 8.27 8.04 -2.75
C SER A 57 9.23 7.74 -3.92
N TYR A 58 8.76 6.98 -4.88
CA TYR A 58 9.53 6.64 -6.07
C TYR A 58 8.61 6.57 -7.30
N GLY A 59 8.93 7.37 -8.31
CA GLY A 59 8.17 7.36 -9.56
C GLY A 59 6.69 7.68 -9.37
N GLU A 60 5.85 6.85 -9.96
CA GLU A 60 4.40 7.01 -9.98
C GLU A 60 3.74 6.82 -8.61
N SER A 61 2.44 7.06 -8.55
CA SER A 61 1.64 7.32 -7.35
C SER A 61 1.57 6.18 -6.31
N ASP A 62 2.00 4.98 -6.61
CA ASP A 62 1.94 3.84 -5.69
C ASP A 62 3.32 3.28 -5.30
N SER A 63 4.39 3.72 -5.97
CA SER A 63 5.72 3.17 -5.82
C SER A 63 6.53 3.86 -4.73
N MET A 64 7.24 3.08 -3.93
CA MET A 64 8.07 3.54 -2.81
C MET A 64 9.41 2.82 -2.77
N ARG A 65 10.40 3.46 -2.15
CA ARG A 65 11.69 2.86 -1.79
C ARG A 65 11.78 2.70 -0.29
N LEU A 66 12.12 1.49 0.15
CA LEU A 66 12.40 1.14 1.53
C LEU A 66 13.90 0.94 1.68
N SER A 67 14.61 1.96 2.17
CA SER A 67 16.06 1.92 2.36
C SER A 67 16.43 1.27 3.68
N ASN A 68 17.59 0.63 3.77
CA ASN A 68 18.04 -0.19 4.89
C ASN A 68 17.09 -1.35 5.19
N PHE A 69 16.50 -1.94 4.14
CA PHE A 69 15.56 -3.04 4.27
C PHE A 69 16.25 -4.25 4.92
N SER A 70 15.58 -4.83 5.93
CA SER A 70 16.13 -5.97 6.71
C SER A 70 17.53 -5.72 7.28
N ASN A 71 17.85 -4.46 7.59
CA ASN A 71 19.13 -4.03 8.14
C ASN A 71 20.38 -4.37 7.30
N TYR A 72 20.20 -4.49 5.99
CA TYR A 72 21.32 -4.75 5.07
C TYR A 72 22.07 -3.49 4.62
N GLY A 73 21.83 -2.36 5.28
CA GLY A 73 22.49 -1.08 5.00
C GLY A 73 21.69 -0.22 4.00
N ASN A 74 22.12 1.03 3.87
CA ASN A 74 21.39 2.05 3.07
C ASN A 74 21.39 1.76 1.57
N THR A 75 22.27 0.89 1.07
CA THR A 75 22.30 0.42 -0.31
C THR A 75 21.30 -0.70 -0.57
N ALA A 76 20.78 -1.34 0.48
CA ALA A 76 19.75 -2.35 0.39
C ALA A 76 18.37 -1.66 0.33
N VAL A 77 17.93 -1.34 -0.88
CA VAL A 77 16.68 -0.64 -1.15
C VAL A 77 15.69 -1.60 -1.77
N ALA A 78 14.61 -1.88 -1.06
CA ALA A 78 13.49 -2.63 -1.60
C ALA A 78 12.48 -1.66 -2.24
N LEU A 79 11.92 -2.05 -3.38
CA LEU A 79 10.76 -1.38 -3.97
C LEU A 79 9.49 -1.94 -3.35
N GLY A 80 8.57 -1.07 -3.03
CA GLY A 80 7.24 -1.41 -2.53
C GLY A 80 6.15 -0.70 -3.33
N LEU A 81 4.98 -1.32 -3.37
CA LEU A 81 3.77 -0.77 -4.00
C LEU A 81 2.70 -0.61 -2.93
N SER A 82 2.15 0.59 -2.79
CA SER A 82 1.07 0.86 -1.85
C SER A 82 -0.31 0.64 -2.47
N SER A 83 -1.26 0.19 -1.66
CA SER A 83 -2.67 0.13 -2.01
C SER A 83 -3.49 0.24 -0.72
N GLY A 84 -4.15 1.36 -0.53
CA GLY A 84 -4.84 1.64 0.73
C GLY A 84 -3.89 1.57 1.92
N ASN A 85 -4.16 0.71 2.89
CA ASN A 85 -3.31 0.48 4.06
C ASN A 85 -2.29 -0.65 3.87
N SER A 86 -2.18 -1.19 2.67
CA SER A 86 -1.28 -2.31 2.38
C SER A 86 -0.09 -1.86 1.55
N ILE A 87 1.03 -2.55 1.75
CA ILE A 87 2.22 -2.46 0.92
C ILE A 87 2.59 -3.85 0.42
N VAL A 88 2.91 -3.97 -0.84
CA VAL A 88 3.45 -5.20 -1.44
C VAL A 88 4.91 -4.96 -1.79
N ILE A 89 5.78 -5.88 -1.43
CA ILE A 89 7.19 -5.91 -1.81
C ILE A 89 7.33 -7.04 -2.84
N PRO A 90 7.38 -6.71 -4.14
CA PRO A 90 7.52 -7.72 -5.19
C PRO A 90 8.81 -8.52 -5.04
N ASN A 91 8.85 -9.71 -5.62
CA ASN A 91 10.08 -10.50 -5.67
C ASN A 91 11.17 -9.71 -6.40
N GLN A 92 12.26 -9.43 -5.71
CA GLN A 92 13.37 -8.61 -6.19
C GLN A 92 14.67 -8.96 -5.48
N GLN A 93 15.77 -8.50 -6.03
CA GLN A 93 17.09 -8.57 -5.39
C GLN A 93 17.51 -7.18 -4.93
N ILE A 94 18.04 -7.08 -3.72
CA ILE A 94 18.47 -5.82 -3.10
C ILE A 94 19.92 -5.87 -2.63
N GLY A 95 20.50 -4.68 -2.49
CA GLY A 95 21.86 -4.51 -2.01
C GLY A 95 22.93 -5.00 -2.99
N VAL A 96 24.18 -4.85 -2.58
CA VAL A 96 25.35 -5.21 -3.40
C VAL A 96 25.56 -6.73 -3.50
N THR A 97 24.99 -7.50 -2.59
CA THR A 97 25.10 -8.96 -2.53
C THR A 97 23.91 -9.68 -3.16
N ASN A 98 22.98 -8.94 -3.80
CA ASN A 98 21.80 -9.48 -4.48
C ASN A 98 20.93 -10.37 -3.58
N ILE A 99 20.57 -9.86 -2.41
CA ILE A 99 19.70 -10.54 -1.46
C ILE A 99 18.28 -10.60 -2.02
N ALA A 100 17.74 -11.80 -2.18
CA ALA A 100 16.38 -12.01 -2.65
C ALA A 100 15.36 -11.65 -1.57
N VAL A 101 14.43 -10.75 -1.88
CA VAL A 101 13.35 -10.33 -0.95
C VAL A 101 12.01 -10.31 -1.64
N GLN A 102 10.97 -10.65 -0.88
CA GLN A 102 9.57 -10.46 -1.27
C GLN A 102 8.69 -10.45 -0.02
N GLY A 103 7.57 -9.77 -0.07
CA GLY A 103 6.66 -9.76 1.07
C GLY A 103 5.52 -8.77 0.95
N SER A 104 4.94 -8.47 2.09
CA SER A 104 3.86 -7.50 2.21
C SER A 104 3.83 -6.87 3.60
N GLY A 105 3.05 -5.82 3.75
CA GLY A 105 2.85 -5.19 5.02
C GLY A 105 1.51 -4.49 5.13
N THR A 106 1.17 -4.11 6.35
CA THR A 106 -0.07 -3.39 6.67
C THR A 106 0.22 -2.25 7.62
N TYR A 107 -0.24 -1.06 7.23
CA TYR A 107 -0.23 0.13 8.06
C TYR A 107 -1.46 0.18 8.96
N SER A 108 -1.28 0.63 10.18
CA SER A 108 -2.37 0.95 11.10
C SER A 108 -2.03 2.17 11.94
N SER A 109 -3.04 2.93 12.33
CA SER A 109 -2.90 4.06 13.24
C SER A 109 -4.02 4.01 14.27
N THR A 110 -3.67 4.08 15.55
CA THR A 110 -4.62 4.09 16.65
C THR A 110 -4.15 5.10 17.71
N GLY A 111 -4.96 6.13 17.96
CA GLY A 111 -4.65 7.15 18.96
C GLY A 111 -3.33 7.90 18.71
N GLY A 112 -2.97 8.10 17.44
CA GLY A 112 -1.72 8.76 17.03
C GLY A 112 -0.48 7.85 17.01
N ASN A 113 -0.61 6.58 17.41
CA ASN A 113 0.46 5.58 17.29
C ASN A 113 0.37 4.91 15.93
N GLU A 114 1.36 5.14 15.11
CA GLU A 114 1.46 4.55 13.79
C GLU A 114 2.29 3.27 13.81
N LYS A 115 1.81 2.24 13.15
CA LYS A 115 2.49 0.95 13.02
C LYS A 115 2.49 0.47 11.58
N LEU A 116 3.59 -0.15 11.20
CA LEU A 116 3.75 -0.87 9.94
C LEU A 116 4.21 -2.28 10.26
N ASN A 117 3.35 -3.26 10.03
CA ASN A 117 3.66 -4.67 10.21
C ASN A 117 4.07 -5.25 8.87
N LEU A 118 5.28 -5.76 8.77
CA LEU A 118 5.83 -6.38 7.57
C LEU A 118 5.99 -7.88 7.78
N ALA A 119 5.67 -8.66 6.77
CA ALA A 119 5.95 -10.09 6.68
C ALA A 119 6.60 -10.36 5.32
N TYR A 120 7.82 -10.88 5.33
CA TYR A 120 8.59 -11.05 4.11
C TYR A 120 9.57 -12.22 4.21
N SER A 121 10.12 -12.61 3.07
CA SER A 121 11.27 -13.50 3.01
C SER A 121 12.52 -12.73 2.61
N THR A 122 13.65 -13.14 3.17
CA THR A 122 14.98 -12.64 2.83
C THR A 122 15.92 -13.84 2.68
N ASP A 123 16.49 -14.01 1.48
CA ASP A 123 17.28 -15.20 1.11
C ASP A 123 16.60 -16.53 1.48
N GLY A 124 15.29 -16.61 1.27
CA GLY A 124 14.50 -17.81 1.57
C GLY A 124 14.14 -18.00 3.05
N GLN A 125 14.57 -17.12 3.95
CA GLN A 125 14.17 -17.14 5.36
C GLN A 125 12.95 -16.24 5.59
N SER A 126 12.01 -16.74 6.37
CA SER A 126 10.85 -15.94 6.76
C SER A 126 11.21 -14.95 7.86
N ALA A 127 10.83 -13.70 7.67
CA ALA A 127 11.01 -12.60 8.59
C ALA A 127 9.69 -11.88 8.85
N THR A 128 9.53 -11.36 10.06
CA THR A 128 8.48 -10.40 10.40
C THR A 128 9.10 -9.17 11.02
N ALA A 129 8.59 -7.99 10.71
CA ALA A 129 9.04 -6.77 11.35
C ALA A 129 7.85 -5.94 11.80
N VAL A 130 7.91 -5.47 13.04
CA VAL A 130 6.96 -4.50 13.60
C VAL A 130 7.67 -3.17 13.68
N CYS A 131 7.20 -2.22 12.88
CA CYS A 131 7.76 -0.89 12.81
C CYS A 131 6.80 0.13 13.44
N SER A 132 7.34 1.15 14.07
CA SER A 132 6.59 2.24 14.72
C SER A 132 7.26 3.59 14.51
N ARG A 133 6.49 4.64 14.67
CA ARG A 133 6.94 6.03 14.72
C ARG A 133 6.00 6.91 15.53
#